data_14480095f25bca79a2c516a1f236ff32
#
_entry.id   14480095f25bca79a2c516a1f236ff32
#
_cell.length_a   1.000
_cell.length_b   1.000
_cell.length_c   1.000
_cell.angle_alpha   90.00
_cell.angle_beta   90.00
_cell.angle_gamma   90.00
#
_symmetry.space_group_name_H-M   'P 1'
#
loop_
_entity.id
_entity.type
_entity.pdbx_description
1 polymer ?
#
loop_
_entity_poly.entity_id
_entity_poly.type
_entity_poly.pdbx_seq_one_letter_code
_entity_poly.pdbx_strand_id
1 'polypeptide(L)'
;VSTKSFSLAELAEFLGCEYRGDATHRVTAIAPLSDASDSQITFLAQDKYLAQLAGTSPGIVVLREKHAAAYSGNRILAADPYLAYARLSALFNPRSSLPKEIHPTAIVDSSAVLADGVAVGPNCVIGANVRVGQGTEIHAGTVIGEATVVGDNCRLYPRVTLYDRVTIGDKVTIHSGAVIGADGFGFAPSKTDGWVKIEQLASVRIGNNVEIGANTTIDRGALHDTVVEDGAIIDNLVHLAHGVSIGEGTAIAACVGIAGSTTVGKNCLLGGAVGISGHLHIADNTQFHGGTVVTRHVSEPGSYASAAPMQEVRAWRRNSVRYTQLDEMAYRLRKLEKEQ
;
A
#
# COMPACT_ATOMS: atom_id res chain seq x y z
N VAL A 1 -6.86 27.70 10.47
CA VAL A 1 -7.40 26.40 10.02
C VAL A 1 -8.66 26.18 10.83
N SER A 2 -9.84 26.23 10.20
CA SER A 2 -11.11 25.90 10.88
C SER A 2 -11.05 24.42 11.27
N THR A 3 -10.94 24.14 12.55
CA THR A 3 -11.03 22.78 13.09
C THR A 3 -12.47 22.29 12.86
N LYS A 4 -12.66 21.34 11.96
CA LYS A 4 -13.96 20.70 11.79
C LYS A 4 -14.38 20.07 13.11
N SER A 5 -15.62 20.29 13.52
CA SER A 5 -16.19 19.75 14.75
C SER A 5 -17.43 18.93 14.38
N PHE A 6 -17.55 17.73 14.94
CA PHE A 6 -18.66 16.81 14.69
C PHE A 6 -19.32 16.40 16.00
N SER A 7 -20.65 16.31 16.02
CA SER A 7 -21.39 15.81 17.17
C SER A 7 -21.44 14.29 17.21
N LEU A 8 -21.78 13.73 18.38
CA LEU A 8 -21.97 12.28 18.54
C LEU A 8 -22.99 11.74 17.54
N ALA A 9 -24.12 12.44 17.36
CA ALA A 9 -25.14 12.03 16.41
C ALA A 9 -24.65 12.04 14.96
N GLU A 10 -23.96 13.12 14.52
CA GLU A 10 -23.40 13.24 13.17
C GLU A 10 -22.39 12.11 12.86
N LEU A 11 -21.54 11.75 13.82
CA LEU A 11 -20.55 10.68 13.64
C LEU A 11 -21.20 9.29 13.61
N ALA A 12 -22.19 9.06 14.44
CA ALA A 12 -22.94 7.81 14.47
C ALA A 12 -23.74 7.59 13.17
N GLU A 13 -24.41 8.65 12.67
CA GLU A 13 -25.11 8.64 11.39
C GLU A 13 -24.14 8.34 10.22
N PHE A 14 -22.99 9.02 10.18
CA PHE A 14 -21.95 8.78 9.17
C PHE A 14 -21.46 7.32 9.14
N LEU A 15 -21.35 6.69 10.31
CA LEU A 15 -20.94 5.30 10.44
C LEU A 15 -22.07 4.30 10.23
N GLY A 16 -23.34 4.74 10.25
CA GLY A 16 -24.52 3.87 10.27
C GLY A 16 -24.61 3.02 11.54
N CYS A 17 -24.22 3.59 12.70
CA CYS A 17 -24.10 2.90 13.97
C CYS A 17 -25.04 3.49 15.03
N GLU A 18 -25.46 2.67 16.01
CA GLU A 18 -26.13 3.16 17.22
C GLU A 18 -25.16 3.91 18.13
N TYR A 19 -25.70 4.84 18.93
CA TYR A 19 -24.92 5.56 19.94
C TYR A 19 -25.67 5.64 21.28
N ARG A 20 -24.92 5.93 22.36
CA ARG A 20 -25.46 6.20 23.70
C ARG A 20 -24.72 7.39 24.29
N GLY A 21 -25.46 8.32 24.90
CA GLY A 21 -24.93 9.53 25.50
C GLY A 21 -25.59 10.81 24.99
N ASP A 22 -24.90 11.94 25.15
CA ASP A 22 -25.36 13.24 24.68
C ASP A 22 -25.15 13.39 23.16
N ALA A 23 -26.24 13.36 22.41
CA ALA A 23 -26.25 13.48 20.93
C ALA A 23 -25.54 14.75 20.43
N THR A 24 -25.51 15.81 21.24
CA THR A 24 -25.00 17.13 20.89
C THR A 24 -23.53 17.32 21.25
N HIS A 25 -22.93 16.40 22.03
CA HIS A 25 -21.53 16.48 22.44
C HIS A 25 -20.62 16.47 21.22
N ARG A 26 -19.70 17.44 21.14
CA ARG A 26 -18.88 17.67 19.94
C ARG A 26 -17.40 17.35 20.17
N VAL A 27 -16.78 16.75 19.14
CA VAL A 27 -15.34 16.47 19.13
C VAL A 27 -14.68 17.07 17.90
N THR A 28 -13.39 17.40 18.00
CA THR A 28 -12.62 18.11 16.97
C THR A 28 -11.46 17.30 16.42
N ALA A 29 -11.10 16.19 17.06
CA ALA A 29 -9.97 15.36 16.65
C ALA A 29 -10.15 13.90 17.09
N ILE A 30 -9.35 13.02 16.48
CA ILE A 30 -9.18 11.64 16.91
C ILE A 30 -7.90 11.57 17.74
N ALA A 31 -7.92 10.84 18.86
CA ALA A 31 -6.75 10.62 19.70
C ALA A 31 -6.57 9.14 20.10
N PRO A 32 -5.35 8.72 20.46
CA PRO A 32 -5.12 7.43 21.08
C PRO A 32 -5.93 7.26 22.37
N LEU A 33 -6.33 6.04 22.68
CA LEU A 33 -7.13 5.76 23.87
C LEU A 33 -6.47 6.23 25.19
N SER A 34 -5.12 6.16 25.24
CA SER A 34 -4.34 6.61 26.41
C SER A 34 -4.39 8.12 26.69
N ASP A 35 -4.65 8.93 25.66
CA ASP A 35 -4.42 10.38 25.71
C ASP A 35 -5.68 11.18 25.36
N ALA A 36 -6.79 10.49 25.04
CA ALA A 36 -8.00 11.14 24.57
C ALA A 36 -8.67 12.00 25.66
N SER A 37 -8.97 13.24 25.32
CA SER A 37 -9.68 14.23 26.15
C SER A 37 -11.14 14.37 25.73
N ASP A 38 -11.90 15.16 26.49
CA ASP A 38 -13.33 15.42 26.26
C ASP A 38 -13.66 15.98 24.87
N SER A 39 -12.74 16.71 24.24
CA SER A 39 -12.91 17.23 22.87
C SER A 39 -12.50 16.25 21.77
N GLN A 40 -12.20 14.99 22.10
CA GLN A 40 -11.63 14.00 21.17
C GLN A 40 -12.44 12.71 21.16
N ILE A 41 -12.45 12.06 19.97
CA ILE A 41 -12.97 10.71 19.78
C ILE A 41 -11.83 9.70 19.78
N THR A 42 -12.07 8.55 20.39
CA THR A 42 -11.14 7.42 20.38
C THR A 42 -11.86 6.12 20.06
N PHE A 43 -11.14 5.02 19.97
CA PHE A 43 -11.69 3.71 19.64
C PHE A 43 -11.05 2.58 20.44
N LEU A 44 -11.86 1.58 20.81
CA LEU A 44 -11.43 0.34 21.45
C LEU A 44 -11.52 -0.82 20.47
N ALA A 45 -10.43 -1.10 19.75
CA ALA A 45 -10.38 -2.18 18.76
C ALA A 45 -10.07 -3.54 19.36
N GLN A 46 -9.28 -3.60 20.44
CA GLN A 46 -8.80 -4.85 21.05
C GLN A 46 -9.09 -4.90 22.54
N ASP A 47 -9.54 -6.05 23.02
CA ASP A 47 -9.97 -6.28 24.41
C ASP A 47 -8.86 -6.01 25.44
N LYS A 48 -7.59 -6.21 25.08
CA LYS A 48 -6.44 -5.93 25.95
C LYS A 48 -6.30 -4.46 26.39
N TYR A 49 -6.91 -3.53 25.65
CA TYR A 49 -6.88 -2.10 25.97
C TYR A 49 -8.07 -1.64 26.81
N LEU A 50 -9.00 -2.53 27.17
CA LEU A 50 -10.21 -2.19 27.92
C LEU A 50 -9.88 -1.49 29.25
N ALA A 51 -8.84 -1.93 29.94
CA ALA A 51 -8.42 -1.33 31.21
C ALA A 51 -7.99 0.16 31.07
N GLN A 52 -7.57 0.61 29.90
CA GLN A 52 -7.17 2.00 29.67
C GLN A 52 -8.37 2.95 29.68
N LEU A 53 -9.59 2.50 29.38
CA LEU A 53 -10.79 3.31 29.44
C LEU A 53 -11.06 3.87 30.85
N ALA A 54 -10.68 3.16 31.91
CA ALA A 54 -10.89 3.60 33.28
C ALA A 54 -10.02 4.80 33.70
N GLY A 55 -8.93 5.04 33.00
CA GLY A 55 -7.96 6.12 33.27
C GLY A 55 -8.07 7.33 32.34
N THR A 56 -9.01 7.33 31.40
CA THR A 56 -9.17 8.38 30.39
C THR A 56 -10.58 8.94 30.39
N SER A 57 -10.74 10.18 29.88
CA SER A 57 -12.05 10.86 29.78
C SER A 57 -12.26 11.37 28.35
N PRO A 58 -12.33 10.45 27.35
CA PRO A 58 -12.58 10.85 25.97
C PRO A 58 -14.01 11.40 25.81
N GLY A 59 -14.16 12.36 24.92
CA GLY A 59 -15.47 12.91 24.59
C GLY A 59 -16.41 11.88 23.96
N ILE A 60 -15.87 11.01 23.09
CA ILE A 60 -16.61 9.91 22.45
C ILE A 60 -15.70 8.68 22.34
N VAL A 61 -16.24 7.48 22.59
CA VAL A 61 -15.55 6.20 22.38
C VAL A 61 -16.29 5.35 21.34
N VAL A 62 -15.59 4.86 20.33
CA VAL A 62 -16.10 3.83 19.44
C VAL A 62 -15.72 2.45 19.98
N LEU A 63 -16.68 1.60 20.26
CA LEU A 63 -16.46 0.29 20.88
C LEU A 63 -17.53 -0.73 20.43
N ARG A 64 -17.28 -2.00 20.69
CA ARG A 64 -18.27 -3.06 20.44
C ARG A 64 -19.33 -3.09 21.52
N GLU A 65 -20.55 -3.54 21.19
CA GLU A 65 -21.66 -3.69 22.14
C GLU A 65 -21.26 -4.43 23.42
N LYS A 66 -20.49 -5.51 23.31
CA LYS A 66 -20.00 -6.28 24.48
C LYS A 66 -19.20 -5.45 25.50
N HIS A 67 -18.67 -4.30 25.10
CA HIS A 67 -17.91 -3.39 25.96
C HIS A 67 -18.71 -2.16 26.40
N ALA A 68 -19.96 -2.03 25.96
CA ALA A 68 -20.78 -0.86 26.24
C ALA A 68 -20.99 -0.59 27.74
N ALA A 69 -21.02 -1.64 28.57
CA ALA A 69 -21.14 -1.52 30.02
C ALA A 69 -19.86 -1.00 30.71
N ALA A 70 -18.70 -1.13 30.08
CA ALA A 70 -17.41 -0.72 30.65
C ALA A 70 -17.14 0.79 30.52
N TYR A 71 -17.96 1.52 29.76
CA TYR A 71 -17.84 2.97 29.59
C TYR A 71 -19.21 3.63 29.61
N SER A 72 -19.46 4.51 30.57
CA SER A 72 -20.74 5.17 30.77
C SER A 72 -20.88 6.50 29.98
N GLY A 73 -19.81 7.04 29.43
CA GLY A 73 -19.79 8.27 28.63
C GLY A 73 -20.39 8.11 27.23
N ASN A 74 -20.20 9.13 26.39
CA ASN A 74 -20.66 9.13 25.00
C ASN A 74 -19.95 8.05 24.19
N ARG A 75 -20.70 7.17 23.54
CA ARG A 75 -20.16 6.03 22.80
C ARG A 75 -20.92 5.70 21.54
N ILE A 76 -20.21 5.23 20.54
CA ILE A 76 -20.75 4.69 19.28
C ILE A 76 -20.52 3.17 19.29
N LEU A 77 -21.57 2.41 18.98
CA LEU A 77 -21.58 0.96 19.03
C LEU A 77 -21.31 0.40 17.63
N ALA A 78 -20.06 0.04 17.35
CA ALA A 78 -19.63 -0.47 16.06
C ALA A 78 -19.26 -1.96 16.13
N ALA A 79 -19.68 -2.74 15.16
CA ALA A 79 -19.28 -4.15 15.03
C ALA A 79 -17.76 -4.30 14.88
N ASP A 80 -17.14 -3.40 14.10
CA ASP A 80 -15.70 -3.25 13.96
C ASP A 80 -15.23 -1.82 14.25
N PRO A 81 -14.76 -1.54 15.50
CA PRO A 81 -14.26 -0.22 15.87
C PRO A 81 -13.01 0.22 15.08
N TYR A 82 -12.21 -0.71 14.57
CA TYR A 82 -11.03 -0.37 13.77
C TYR A 82 -11.43 0.12 12.38
N LEU A 83 -12.38 -0.53 11.74
CA LEU A 83 -12.97 -0.06 10.49
C LEU A 83 -13.67 1.29 10.66
N ALA A 84 -14.40 1.47 11.77
CA ALA A 84 -15.03 2.75 12.10
C ALA A 84 -13.98 3.86 12.26
N TYR A 85 -12.86 3.59 12.93
CA TYR A 85 -11.73 4.52 13.02
C TYR A 85 -11.18 4.89 11.63
N ALA A 86 -10.96 3.92 10.76
CA ALA A 86 -10.48 4.19 9.41
C ALA A 86 -11.41 5.14 8.63
N ARG A 87 -12.73 4.93 8.72
CA ARG A 87 -13.74 5.82 8.10
C ARG A 87 -13.73 7.22 8.71
N LEU A 88 -13.72 7.30 10.04
CA LEU A 88 -13.69 8.59 10.77
C LEU A 88 -12.42 9.39 10.47
N SER A 89 -11.27 8.72 10.30
CA SER A 89 -10.01 9.40 10.03
C SER A 89 -10.07 10.27 8.77
N ALA A 90 -10.86 9.87 7.77
CA ALA A 90 -11.08 10.65 6.56
C ALA A 90 -11.83 11.97 6.82
N LEU A 91 -12.76 12.01 7.80
CA LEU A 91 -13.49 13.22 8.16
C LEU A 91 -12.58 14.25 8.86
N PHE A 92 -11.71 13.75 9.74
CA PHE A 92 -10.80 14.59 10.54
C PHE A 92 -9.52 14.96 9.81
N ASN A 93 -9.25 14.36 8.66
CA ASN A 93 -8.10 14.72 7.82
C ASN A 93 -8.51 15.77 6.77
N PRO A 94 -8.28 17.06 6.99
CA PRO A 94 -8.52 18.07 5.97
C PRO A 94 -7.45 17.93 4.88
N ARG A 95 -7.71 17.12 3.86
CA ARG A 95 -6.82 17.07 2.69
C ARG A 95 -6.82 18.44 2.02
N SER A 96 -5.66 19.05 1.90
CA SER A 96 -5.47 20.24 1.07
C SER A 96 -5.63 19.82 -0.40
N SER A 97 -6.58 20.42 -1.09
CA SER A 97 -6.74 20.26 -2.54
C SER A 97 -6.01 21.38 -3.26
N LEU A 98 -5.48 21.10 -4.44
CA LEU A 98 -4.94 22.12 -5.32
C LEU A 98 -6.08 23.01 -5.85
N PRO A 99 -5.80 24.28 -6.20
CA PRO A 99 -6.70 25.07 -7.03
C PRO A 99 -6.99 24.31 -8.33
N LYS A 100 -8.26 24.32 -8.75
CA LYS A 100 -8.71 23.63 -9.99
C LYS A 100 -8.31 24.41 -11.23
N GLU A 101 -7.01 24.57 -11.41
CA GLU A 101 -6.40 25.33 -12.51
C GLU A 101 -5.05 24.71 -12.90
N ILE A 102 -4.53 25.12 -14.04
CA ILE A 102 -3.18 24.77 -14.48
C ILE A 102 -2.23 25.87 -14.01
N HIS A 103 -1.27 25.52 -13.16
CA HIS A 103 -0.30 26.50 -12.67
C HIS A 103 0.53 27.07 -13.82
N PRO A 104 0.80 28.40 -13.87
CA PRO A 104 1.49 29.07 -15.01
C PRO A 104 2.89 28.53 -15.32
N THR A 105 3.56 27.86 -14.37
CA THR A 105 4.88 27.24 -14.59
C THR A 105 4.79 25.77 -15.04
N ALA A 106 3.60 25.21 -15.20
CA ALA A 106 3.44 23.88 -15.78
C ALA A 106 3.61 23.93 -17.30
N ILE A 107 4.26 22.92 -17.85
CA ILE A 107 4.41 22.72 -19.29
C ILE A 107 3.44 21.64 -19.71
N VAL A 108 2.44 21.98 -20.49
CA VAL A 108 1.43 21.05 -20.98
C VAL A 108 1.47 21.07 -22.51
N ASP A 109 1.68 19.88 -23.10
CA ASP A 109 1.67 19.75 -24.56
C ASP A 109 0.29 20.09 -25.13
N SER A 110 0.27 20.74 -26.30
CA SER A 110 -0.97 21.21 -26.94
C SER A 110 -1.93 20.10 -27.36
N SER A 111 -1.43 18.86 -27.50
CA SER A 111 -2.25 17.66 -27.80
C SER A 111 -2.78 16.96 -26.56
N ALA A 112 -2.35 17.36 -25.34
CA ALA A 112 -2.86 16.80 -24.11
C ALA A 112 -4.31 17.20 -23.85
N VAL A 113 -5.11 16.27 -23.37
CA VAL A 113 -6.52 16.47 -23.02
C VAL A 113 -6.70 16.34 -21.52
N LEU A 114 -6.98 17.46 -20.87
CA LEU A 114 -7.28 17.51 -19.43
C LEU A 114 -8.78 17.75 -19.26
N ALA A 115 -9.46 16.85 -18.55
CA ALA A 115 -10.89 16.95 -18.30
C ALA A 115 -11.22 18.08 -17.29
N ASP A 116 -12.49 18.35 -17.09
CA ASP A 116 -12.98 19.38 -16.18
C ASP A 116 -12.52 19.15 -14.73
N GLY A 117 -12.11 20.20 -14.06
CA GLY A 117 -11.70 20.16 -12.66
C GLY A 117 -10.35 19.49 -12.39
N VAL A 118 -9.56 19.21 -13.41
CA VAL A 118 -8.15 18.82 -13.25
C VAL A 118 -7.36 19.98 -12.66
N ALA A 119 -6.53 19.68 -11.66
CA ALA A 119 -5.63 20.64 -11.03
C ALA A 119 -4.18 20.24 -11.33
N VAL A 120 -3.39 21.20 -11.86
CA VAL A 120 -1.98 20.97 -12.20
C VAL A 120 -1.10 21.93 -11.41
N GLY A 121 -0.26 21.40 -10.54
CA GLY A 121 0.68 22.15 -9.71
C GLY A 121 1.87 22.73 -10.47
N PRO A 122 2.73 23.48 -9.77
CA PRO A 122 3.88 24.14 -10.40
C PRO A 122 4.92 23.14 -10.91
N ASN A 123 5.59 23.51 -12.02
CA ASN A 123 6.69 22.77 -12.63
C ASN A 123 6.33 21.33 -13.05
N CYS A 124 5.06 21.04 -13.28
CA CYS A 124 4.63 19.79 -13.91
C CYS A 124 4.96 19.80 -15.40
N VAL A 125 5.26 18.62 -15.95
CA VAL A 125 5.45 18.43 -17.39
C VAL A 125 4.48 17.33 -17.85
N ILE A 126 3.59 17.69 -18.78
CA ILE A 126 2.58 16.79 -19.34
C ILE A 126 2.84 16.66 -20.84
N GLY A 127 3.21 15.43 -21.26
CA GLY A 127 3.64 15.11 -22.61
C GLY A 127 2.50 15.05 -23.62
N ALA A 128 2.89 14.82 -24.87
CA ALA A 128 1.97 14.77 -26.01
C ALA A 128 0.94 13.61 -25.84
N ASN A 129 -0.29 13.87 -26.32
CA ASN A 129 -1.38 12.89 -26.32
C ASN A 129 -1.77 12.34 -24.94
N VAL A 130 -1.31 12.93 -23.85
CA VAL A 130 -1.72 12.57 -22.47
C VAL A 130 -3.21 12.87 -22.29
N ARG A 131 -3.90 11.97 -21.57
CA ARG A 131 -5.29 12.16 -21.18
C ARG A 131 -5.41 12.08 -19.67
N VAL A 132 -6.08 13.06 -19.06
CA VAL A 132 -6.31 13.10 -17.60
C VAL A 132 -7.79 13.26 -17.33
N GLY A 133 -8.34 12.35 -16.52
CA GLY A 133 -9.74 12.32 -16.13
C GLY A 133 -10.14 13.41 -15.14
N GLN A 134 -11.45 13.56 -14.97
CA GLN A 134 -12.07 14.60 -14.18
C GLN A 134 -11.63 14.60 -12.73
N GLY A 135 -11.40 15.78 -12.15
CA GLY A 135 -11.10 15.95 -10.73
C GLY A 135 -9.74 15.42 -10.26
N THR A 136 -8.87 15.01 -11.19
CA THR A 136 -7.53 14.52 -10.87
C THR A 136 -6.61 15.68 -10.47
N GLU A 137 -5.81 15.47 -9.43
CA GLU A 137 -4.85 16.43 -8.91
C GLU A 137 -3.41 15.98 -9.22
N ILE A 138 -2.66 16.81 -9.94
CA ILE A 138 -1.26 16.57 -10.31
C ILE A 138 -0.41 17.59 -9.55
N HIS A 139 0.31 17.13 -8.52
CA HIS A 139 1.09 18.00 -7.65
C HIS A 139 2.47 18.35 -8.25
N ALA A 140 3.14 19.32 -7.61
CA ALA A 140 4.34 19.97 -8.08
C ALA A 140 5.44 19.03 -8.61
N GLY A 141 6.00 19.36 -9.77
CA GLY A 141 7.13 18.65 -10.36
C GLY A 141 6.84 17.23 -10.85
N THR A 142 5.57 16.87 -10.99
CA THR A 142 5.17 15.57 -11.58
C THR A 142 5.42 15.60 -13.09
N VAL A 143 5.92 14.50 -13.64
CA VAL A 143 6.17 14.31 -15.07
C VAL A 143 5.29 13.17 -15.58
N ILE A 144 4.56 13.44 -16.67
CA ILE A 144 3.69 12.48 -17.34
C ILE A 144 4.15 12.36 -18.80
N GLY A 145 4.64 11.16 -19.16
CA GLY A 145 5.15 10.84 -20.49
C GLY A 145 4.05 10.74 -21.54
N GLU A 146 4.48 10.72 -22.80
CA GLU A 146 3.61 10.72 -23.99
C GLU A 146 2.57 9.59 -23.95
N ALA A 147 1.37 9.87 -24.45
CA ALA A 147 0.26 8.92 -24.61
C ALA A 147 -0.17 8.19 -23.32
N THR A 148 0.21 8.71 -22.15
CA THR A 148 -0.21 8.18 -20.86
C THR A 148 -1.64 8.59 -20.55
N VAL A 149 -2.40 7.68 -19.95
CA VAL A 149 -3.80 7.90 -19.56
C VAL A 149 -3.91 7.82 -18.03
N VAL A 150 -4.52 8.84 -17.43
CA VAL A 150 -4.83 8.88 -15.99
C VAL A 150 -6.33 9.06 -15.84
N GLY A 151 -6.97 8.21 -15.06
CA GLY A 151 -8.41 8.21 -14.82
C GLY A 151 -8.90 9.37 -13.95
N ASP A 152 -10.14 9.24 -13.48
CA ASP A 152 -10.85 10.25 -12.70
C ASP A 152 -10.45 10.24 -11.22
N ASN A 153 -10.50 11.41 -10.59
CA ASN A 153 -10.32 11.60 -9.15
C ASN A 153 -9.01 10.98 -8.60
N CYS A 154 -7.97 10.95 -9.43
CA CYS A 154 -6.64 10.50 -9.03
C CYS A 154 -5.88 11.60 -8.29
N ARG A 155 -4.89 11.20 -7.51
CA ARG A 155 -3.96 12.12 -6.85
C ARG A 155 -2.52 11.70 -7.07
N LEU A 156 -1.80 12.48 -7.85
CA LEU A 156 -0.37 12.31 -8.10
C LEU A 156 0.40 13.30 -7.21
N TYR A 157 1.04 12.81 -6.15
CA TYR A 157 1.80 13.62 -5.21
C TYR A 157 3.08 14.20 -5.87
N PRO A 158 3.77 15.16 -5.22
CA PRO A 158 4.92 15.83 -5.84
C PRO A 158 5.99 14.87 -6.37
N ARG A 159 6.53 15.17 -7.54
CA ARG A 159 7.63 14.43 -8.18
C ARG A 159 7.30 12.96 -8.51
N VAL A 160 6.07 12.63 -8.78
CA VAL A 160 5.70 11.37 -9.42
C VAL A 160 6.17 11.40 -10.88
N THR A 161 6.68 10.28 -11.37
CA THR A 161 7.06 10.13 -12.79
C THR A 161 6.28 8.98 -13.40
N LEU A 162 5.45 9.31 -14.38
CA LEU A 162 4.80 8.33 -15.26
C LEU A 162 5.51 8.36 -16.61
N TYR A 163 6.04 7.24 -17.04
CA TYR A 163 6.64 7.11 -18.38
C TYR A 163 5.56 7.09 -19.45
N ASP A 164 5.98 7.00 -20.71
CA ASP A 164 5.09 6.97 -21.87
C ASP A 164 4.17 5.72 -21.85
N ARG A 165 2.95 5.89 -22.38
CA ARG A 165 1.93 4.84 -22.59
C ARG A 165 1.44 4.12 -21.33
N VAL A 166 1.73 4.63 -20.15
CA VAL A 166 1.19 4.08 -18.88
C VAL A 166 -0.33 4.33 -18.81
N THR A 167 -1.07 3.38 -18.27
CA THR A 167 -2.51 3.52 -18.02
C THR A 167 -2.80 3.41 -16.54
N ILE A 168 -3.45 4.44 -15.99
CA ILE A 168 -3.88 4.53 -14.59
C ILE A 168 -5.41 4.62 -14.57
N GLY A 169 -6.06 3.78 -13.78
CA GLY A 169 -7.50 3.80 -13.55
C GLY A 169 -7.98 4.96 -12.66
N ASP A 170 -9.20 4.86 -12.16
CA ASP A 170 -9.84 5.90 -11.37
C ASP A 170 -9.47 5.82 -9.88
N LYS A 171 -9.49 6.98 -9.19
CA LYS A 171 -9.28 7.08 -7.73
C LYS A 171 -7.96 6.50 -7.25
N VAL A 172 -6.94 6.56 -8.08
CA VAL A 172 -5.59 6.11 -7.75
C VAL A 172 -4.84 7.21 -7.02
N THR A 173 -4.16 6.83 -5.94
CA THR A 173 -3.24 7.72 -5.21
C THR A 173 -1.80 7.24 -5.41
N ILE A 174 -0.93 8.13 -5.90
CA ILE A 174 0.50 7.83 -6.10
C ILE A 174 1.32 8.83 -5.29
N HIS A 175 2.09 8.32 -4.33
CA HIS A 175 2.90 9.15 -3.43
C HIS A 175 4.22 9.60 -4.06
N SER A 176 4.81 10.61 -3.43
CA SER A 176 5.97 11.35 -3.92
C SER A 176 7.15 10.45 -4.31
N GLY A 177 7.75 10.75 -5.45
CA GLY A 177 8.94 10.07 -5.93
C GLY A 177 8.72 8.67 -6.52
N ALA A 178 7.47 8.20 -6.59
CA ALA A 178 7.17 6.93 -7.27
C ALA A 178 7.42 7.06 -8.77
N VAL A 179 7.95 6.00 -9.38
CA VAL A 179 8.28 5.92 -10.82
C VAL A 179 7.55 4.73 -11.42
N ILE A 180 6.70 5.00 -12.41
CA ILE A 180 5.86 4.01 -13.06
C ILE A 180 6.23 3.93 -14.54
N GLY A 181 6.58 2.74 -15.04
CA GLY A 181 6.82 2.47 -16.45
C GLY A 181 8.26 2.64 -16.91
N ALA A 182 9.24 2.73 -16.00
CA ALA A 182 10.65 2.65 -16.37
C ALA A 182 10.98 1.30 -17.01
N ASP A 183 12.05 1.24 -17.82
CA ASP A 183 12.49 -0.02 -18.38
C ASP A 183 12.88 -1.01 -17.29
N GLY A 184 12.37 -2.25 -17.41
CA GLY A 184 12.78 -3.35 -16.57
C GLY A 184 14.21 -3.82 -16.85
N PHE A 185 14.81 -4.52 -15.90
CA PHE A 185 16.13 -5.11 -16.03
C PHE A 185 16.07 -6.29 -17.00
N GLY A 186 16.48 -6.05 -18.25
CA GLY A 186 16.52 -7.05 -19.31
C GLY A 186 17.80 -6.93 -20.11
N PHE A 187 18.71 -7.91 -20.01
CA PHE A 187 19.97 -7.97 -20.75
C PHE A 187 20.31 -9.39 -21.13
N ALA A 188 20.80 -9.59 -22.38
CA ALA A 188 21.28 -10.85 -22.85
C ALA A 188 22.82 -10.84 -22.85
N PRO A 189 23.51 -11.90 -22.35
CA PRO A 189 24.96 -11.99 -22.43
C PRO A 189 25.38 -12.32 -23.87
N SER A 190 26.32 -11.55 -24.40
CA SER A 190 26.98 -11.80 -25.67
C SER A 190 28.49 -12.03 -25.46
N LYS A 191 29.07 -12.97 -26.19
CA LYS A 191 30.52 -13.22 -26.07
C LYS A 191 31.37 -12.11 -26.67
N THR A 192 30.82 -11.33 -27.61
CA THR A 192 31.52 -10.26 -28.33
C THR A 192 31.17 -8.88 -27.78
N ASP A 193 29.90 -8.64 -27.39
CA ASP A 193 29.37 -7.31 -27.11
C ASP A 193 29.09 -7.08 -25.61
N GLY A 194 29.38 -8.08 -24.76
CA GLY A 194 29.07 -8.02 -23.34
C GLY A 194 27.57 -8.17 -23.07
N TRP A 195 26.94 -7.22 -22.32
CA TRP A 195 25.53 -7.22 -22.05
C TRP A 195 24.75 -6.42 -23.09
N VAL A 196 23.95 -7.09 -23.87
CA VAL A 196 23.04 -6.45 -24.86
C VAL A 196 21.70 -6.20 -24.22
N LYS A 197 21.23 -4.95 -24.26
CA LYS A 197 19.94 -4.56 -23.71
C LYS A 197 18.79 -5.24 -24.45
N ILE A 198 17.82 -5.73 -23.71
CA ILE A 198 16.51 -6.19 -24.21
C ILE A 198 15.54 -5.03 -24.04
N GLU A 199 15.03 -4.49 -25.15
CA GLU A 199 14.06 -3.39 -25.11
C GLU A 199 12.76 -3.84 -24.45
N GLN A 200 12.17 -2.95 -23.65
CA GLN A 200 10.93 -3.19 -22.93
C GLN A 200 9.75 -2.59 -23.73
N LEU A 201 9.07 -3.45 -24.49
CA LEU A 201 8.13 -3.04 -25.53
C LEU A 201 6.68 -2.84 -25.04
N ALA A 202 6.34 -3.46 -23.91
CA ALA A 202 5.04 -3.34 -23.28
C ALA A 202 4.98 -2.14 -22.31
N SER A 203 3.96 -2.04 -21.50
CA SER A 203 3.71 -0.89 -20.62
C SER A 203 3.36 -1.32 -19.19
N VAL A 204 2.74 -0.40 -18.44
CA VAL A 204 2.16 -0.63 -17.11
C VAL A 204 0.69 -0.27 -17.13
N ARG A 205 -0.12 -1.11 -16.51
CA ARG A 205 -1.53 -0.86 -16.25
C ARG A 205 -1.84 -0.94 -14.77
N ILE A 206 -2.39 0.13 -14.23
CA ILE A 206 -2.85 0.23 -12.84
C ILE A 206 -4.37 0.32 -12.87
N GLY A 207 -5.04 -0.53 -12.08
CA GLY A 207 -6.49 -0.54 -11.91
C GLY A 207 -7.02 0.63 -11.08
N ASN A 208 -8.27 0.50 -10.64
CA ASN A 208 -8.97 1.52 -9.87
C ASN A 208 -8.71 1.39 -8.36
N ASN A 209 -8.84 2.50 -7.62
CA ASN A 209 -8.72 2.54 -6.15
C ASN A 209 -7.39 1.97 -5.62
N VAL A 210 -6.31 2.08 -6.40
CA VAL A 210 -4.97 1.62 -6.02
C VAL A 210 -4.23 2.72 -5.26
N GLU A 211 -3.49 2.34 -4.22
CA GLU A 211 -2.59 3.25 -3.51
C GLU A 211 -1.13 2.80 -3.67
N ILE A 212 -0.25 3.71 -4.11
CA ILE A 212 1.16 3.44 -4.37
C ILE A 212 2.02 4.37 -3.51
N GLY A 213 2.81 3.77 -2.63
CA GLY A 213 3.68 4.45 -1.67
C GLY A 213 4.84 5.23 -2.28
N ALA A 214 5.48 6.03 -1.46
CA ALA A 214 6.58 6.90 -1.87
C ALA A 214 7.80 6.10 -2.34
N ASN A 215 8.45 6.58 -3.41
CA ASN A 215 9.63 5.98 -4.01
C ASN A 215 9.46 4.51 -4.43
N THR A 216 8.24 4.05 -4.64
CA THR A 216 7.94 2.74 -5.23
C THR A 216 8.21 2.79 -6.72
N THR A 217 8.80 1.72 -7.28
CA THR A 217 9.10 1.58 -8.70
C THR A 217 8.32 0.42 -9.30
N ILE A 218 7.65 0.67 -10.43
CA ILE A 218 6.91 -0.35 -11.18
C ILE A 218 7.43 -0.29 -12.62
N ASP A 219 8.21 -1.29 -13.00
CA ASP A 219 8.83 -1.36 -14.32
C ASP A 219 7.80 -1.78 -15.37
N ARG A 220 7.98 -1.29 -16.60
CA ARG A 220 7.20 -1.77 -17.74
C ARG A 220 7.58 -3.19 -18.13
N GLY A 221 6.65 -3.89 -18.73
CA GLY A 221 6.90 -5.23 -19.21
C GLY A 221 7.74 -5.31 -20.48
N ALA A 222 8.42 -6.43 -20.67
CA ALA A 222 9.17 -6.68 -21.90
C ALA A 222 8.25 -6.98 -23.09
N LEU A 223 7.33 -7.92 -22.95
CA LEU A 223 6.41 -8.38 -24.00
C LEU A 223 4.95 -8.31 -23.55
N HIS A 224 4.68 -8.38 -22.26
CA HIS A 224 3.37 -8.25 -21.66
C HIS A 224 3.41 -7.16 -20.61
N ASP A 225 2.33 -6.42 -20.42
CA ASP A 225 2.24 -5.34 -19.44
C ASP A 225 2.53 -5.82 -18.03
N THR A 226 3.15 -4.96 -17.23
CA THR A 226 3.10 -5.08 -15.77
C THR A 226 1.73 -4.59 -15.31
N VAL A 227 1.05 -5.36 -14.48
CA VAL A 227 -0.35 -5.12 -14.12
C VAL A 227 -0.51 -5.04 -12.60
N VAL A 228 -1.21 -4.02 -12.14
CA VAL A 228 -1.71 -3.91 -10.76
C VAL A 228 -3.22 -3.80 -10.84
N GLU A 229 -3.93 -4.79 -10.31
CA GLU A 229 -5.40 -4.82 -10.35
C GLU A 229 -6.03 -3.91 -9.31
N ASP A 230 -7.36 -3.78 -9.35
CA ASP A 230 -8.15 -2.87 -8.53
C ASP A 230 -7.93 -3.08 -7.03
N GLY A 231 -7.94 -1.98 -6.28
CA GLY A 231 -7.88 -2.00 -4.82
C GLY A 231 -6.57 -2.49 -4.20
N ALA A 232 -5.52 -2.69 -4.99
CA ALA A 232 -4.22 -3.05 -4.45
C ALA A 232 -3.61 -1.89 -3.63
N ILE A 233 -2.95 -2.24 -2.53
CA ILE A 233 -2.29 -1.28 -1.64
C ILE A 233 -0.81 -1.60 -1.60
N ILE A 234 0.02 -0.68 -2.08
CA ILE A 234 1.47 -0.85 -2.21
C ILE A 234 2.16 0.22 -1.37
N ASP A 235 2.93 -0.19 -0.39
CA ASP A 235 3.65 0.70 0.52
C ASP A 235 4.92 1.29 -0.12
N ASN A 236 5.70 2.01 0.65
CA ASN A 236 6.89 2.73 0.22
C ASN A 236 8.04 1.79 -0.16
N LEU A 237 8.89 2.22 -1.10
CA LEU A 237 10.12 1.51 -1.49
C LEU A 237 9.87 0.08 -2.01
N VAL A 238 8.71 -0.20 -2.56
CA VAL A 238 8.42 -1.48 -3.21
C VAL A 238 8.97 -1.46 -4.64
N HIS A 239 9.48 -2.60 -5.09
CA HIS A 239 9.89 -2.79 -6.47
C HIS A 239 9.08 -3.90 -7.14
N LEU A 240 8.32 -3.55 -8.18
CA LEU A 240 7.66 -4.50 -9.07
C LEU A 240 8.42 -4.52 -10.41
N ALA A 241 9.12 -5.62 -10.69
CA ALA A 241 9.88 -5.77 -11.93
C ALA A 241 8.97 -6.03 -13.14
N HIS A 242 9.56 -6.02 -14.33
CA HIS A 242 8.88 -6.18 -15.62
C HIS A 242 7.95 -7.39 -15.67
N GLY A 243 6.73 -7.21 -16.21
CA GLY A 243 5.77 -8.28 -16.41
C GLY A 243 5.21 -8.91 -15.14
N VAL A 244 5.35 -8.25 -13.98
CA VAL A 244 4.70 -8.66 -12.73
C VAL A 244 3.20 -8.40 -12.82
N SER A 245 2.40 -9.30 -12.26
CA SER A 245 0.95 -9.12 -12.10
C SER A 245 0.58 -9.20 -10.62
N ILE A 246 -0.10 -8.17 -10.11
CA ILE A 246 -0.62 -8.09 -8.74
C ILE A 246 -2.14 -8.14 -8.78
N GLY A 247 -2.72 -9.16 -8.15
CA GLY A 247 -4.15 -9.37 -8.10
C GLY A 247 -4.90 -8.39 -7.19
N GLU A 248 -6.19 -8.29 -7.45
CA GLU A 248 -7.15 -7.41 -6.78
C GLU A 248 -7.06 -7.48 -5.25
N GLY A 249 -7.09 -6.33 -4.57
CA GLY A 249 -7.11 -6.24 -3.12
C GLY A 249 -5.83 -6.72 -2.40
N THR A 250 -4.76 -7.00 -3.13
CA THR A 250 -3.49 -7.43 -2.53
C THR A 250 -2.78 -6.26 -1.85
N ALA A 251 -2.30 -6.49 -0.62
CA ALA A 251 -1.55 -5.52 0.17
C ALA A 251 -0.07 -5.89 0.27
N ILE A 252 0.79 -4.95 -0.08
CA ILE A 252 2.25 -5.12 -0.13
C ILE A 252 2.90 -4.08 0.79
N ALA A 253 3.53 -4.55 1.86
CA ALA A 253 4.23 -3.68 2.81
C ALA A 253 5.59 -3.19 2.27
N ALA A 254 6.21 -2.28 3.00
CA ALA A 254 7.42 -1.58 2.55
C ALA A 254 8.60 -2.51 2.22
N CYS A 255 9.44 -2.05 1.28
CA CYS A 255 10.69 -2.73 0.88
C CYS A 255 10.51 -4.13 0.28
N VAL A 256 9.33 -4.49 -0.20
CA VAL A 256 9.11 -5.75 -0.92
C VAL A 256 9.71 -5.64 -2.32
N GLY A 257 10.37 -6.71 -2.77
CA GLY A 257 10.88 -6.84 -4.13
C GLY A 257 10.27 -8.05 -4.83
N ILE A 258 9.65 -7.85 -6.00
CA ILE A 258 9.06 -8.92 -6.80
C ILE A 258 9.77 -8.95 -8.15
N ALA A 259 10.47 -10.06 -8.44
CA ALA A 259 11.22 -10.23 -9.67
C ALA A 259 10.29 -10.54 -10.86
N GLY A 260 10.83 -10.31 -12.06
CA GLY A 260 10.06 -10.27 -13.31
C GLY A 260 9.19 -11.49 -13.60
N SER A 261 8.09 -11.26 -14.31
CA SER A 261 7.11 -12.26 -14.77
C SER A 261 6.47 -13.09 -13.65
N THR A 262 6.44 -12.58 -12.44
CA THR A 262 5.76 -13.22 -11.30
C THR A 262 4.31 -12.75 -11.21
N THR A 263 3.40 -13.68 -10.96
CA THR A 263 1.98 -13.42 -10.71
C THR A 263 1.68 -13.63 -9.24
N VAL A 264 1.18 -12.60 -8.57
CA VAL A 264 0.64 -12.64 -7.22
C VAL A 264 -0.88 -12.60 -7.32
N GLY A 265 -1.55 -13.56 -6.69
CA GLY A 265 -3.01 -13.67 -6.69
C GLY A 265 -3.72 -12.53 -5.95
N LYS A 266 -5.04 -12.67 -5.82
CA LYS A 266 -5.92 -11.70 -5.15
C LYS A 266 -5.84 -11.81 -3.63
N ASN A 267 -6.11 -10.70 -2.95
CA ASN A 267 -6.21 -10.63 -1.49
C ASN A 267 -4.99 -11.20 -0.76
N CYS A 268 -3.81 -11.12 -1.35
CA CYS A 268 -2.57 -11.53 -0.72
C CYS A 268 -2.05 -10.46 0.26
N LEU A 269 -1.29 -10.88 1.27
CA LEU A 269 -0.65 -9.99 2.24
C LEU A 269 0.86 -10.25 2.23
N LEU A 270 1.64 -9.31 1.71
CA LEU A 270 3.10 -9.39 1.66
C LEU A 270 3.70 -8.51 2.75
N GLY A 271 4.27 -9.15 3.78
CA GLY A 271 4.96 -8.45 4.87
C GLY A 271 6.22 -7.71 4.40
N GLY A 272 6.67 -6.73 5.20
CA GLY A 272 7.81 -5.89 4.82
C GLY A 272 9.07 -6.69 4.49
N ALA A 273 9.83 -6.21 3.50
CA ALA A 273 11.06 -6.82 3.01
C ALA A 273 10.94 -8.27 2.49
N VAL A 274 9.75 -8.68 2.05
CA VAL A 274 9.56 -9.94 1.34
C VAL A 274 10.25 -9.86 -0.04
N GLY A 275 10.99 -10.91 -0.40
CA GLY A 275 11.59 -11.06 -1.72
C GLY A 275 10.97 -12.22 -2.47
N ILE A 276 10.48 -12.00 -3.69
CA ILE A 276 9.88 -13.05 -4.53
C ILE A 276 10.71 -13.22 -5.81
N SER A 277 11.19 -14.43 -6.05
CA SER A 277 11.95 -14.77 -7.28
C SER A 277 11.05 -14.67 -8.52
N GLY A 278 11.69 -14.54 -9.68
CA GLY A 278 10.99 -14.38 -10.95
C GLY A 278 10.23 -15.63 -11.42
N HIS A 279 9.27 -15.42 -12.32
CA HIS A 279 8.47 -16.45 -12.97
C HIS A 279 7.69 -17.37 -12.01
N LEU A 280 7.30 -16.84 -10.85
CA LEU A 280 6.51 -17.57 -9.88
C LEU A 280 5.01 -17.27 -9.99
N HIS A 281 4.22 -18.22 -9.52
CA HIS A 281 2.79 -18.06 -9.31
C HIS A 281 2.46 -18.22 -7.83
N ILE A 282 1.76 -17.23 -7.27
CA ILE A 282 1.31 -17.20 -5.87
C ILE A 282 -0.21 -17.25 -5.87
N ALA A 283 -0.78 -18.22 -5.19
CA ALA A 283 -2.23 -18.40 -5.07
C ALA A 283 -2.89 -17.21 -4.34
N ASP A 284 -4.16 -16.99 -4.63
CA ASP A 284 -5.00 -16.03 -3.92
C ASP A 284 -5.00 -16.27 -2.41
N ASN A 285 -5.26 -15.22 -1.63
CA ASN A 285 -5.38 -15.28 -0.17
C ASN A 285 -4.11 -15.83 0.55
N THR A 286 -2.94 -15.63 -0.04
CA THR A 286 -1.65 -16.04 0.53
C THR A 286 -1.07 -14.91 1.36
N GLN A 287 -0.53 -15.26 2.53
CA GLN A 287 0.16 -14.33 3.41
C GLN A 287 1.65 -14.70 3.54
N PHE A 288 2.54 -13.76 3.29
CA PHE A 288 3.97 -13.88 3.62
C PHE A 288 4.32 -12.98 4.80
N HIS A 289 4.97 -13.55 5.82
CA HIS A 289 5.52 -12.77 6.92
C HIS A 289 6.76 -11.98 6.49
N GLY A 290 7.06 -10.90 7.21
CA GLY A 290 8.19 -10.01 6.88
C GLY A 290 9.53 -10.74 6.73
N GLY A 291 10.33 -10.30 5.77
CA GLY A 291 11.63 -10.89 5.46
C GLY A 291 11.59 -12.28 4.80
N THR A 292 10.42 -12.77 4.40
CA THR A 292 10.30 -14.06 3.71
C THR A 292 10.91 -14.00 2.31
N VAL A 293 11.71 -15.01 1.95
CA VAL A 293 12.24 -15.20 0.59
C VAL A 293 11.48 -16.35 -0.07
N VAL A 294 10.78 -16.03 -1.18
CA VAL A 294 9.94 -16.97 -1.92
C VAL A 294 10.69 -17.40 -3.18
N THR A 295 11.05 -18.69 -3.27
CA THR A 295 11.87 -19.25 -4.37
C THR A 295 11.13 -20.31 -5.17
N ARG A 296 9.86 -20.56 -4.89
CA ARG A 296 9.04 -21.56 -5.59
C ARG A 296 7.58 -21.11 -5.68
N HIS A 297 6.84 -21.72 -6.60
CA HIS A 297 5.40 -21.52 -6.69
C HIS A 297 4.70 -21.81 -5.36
N VAL A 298 3.66 -21.04 -5.06
CA VAL A 298 2.75 -21.27 -3.93
C VAL A 298 1.36 -21.51 -4.51
N SER A 299 0.96 -22.77 -4.61
CA SER A 299 -0.28 -23.19 -5.27
C SER A 299 -1.50 -23.19 -4.35
N GLU A 300 -1.29 -23.12 -3.04
CA GLU A 300 -2.37 -23.16 -2.05
C GLU A 300 -2.34 -21.92 -1.16
N PRO A 301 -3.51 -21.35 -0.82
CA PRO A 301 -3.63 -20.30 0.17
C PRO A 301 -2.99 -20.70 1.50
N GLY A 302 -2.39 -19.75 2.19
CA GLY A 302 -1.79 -20.04 3.50
C GLY A 302 -0.92 -18.91 4.01
N SER A 303 -0.37 -19.10 5.19
CA SER A 303 0.54 -18.17 5.85
C SER A 303 1.95 -18.77 5.88
N TYR A 304 2.91 -18.07 5.28
CA TYR A 304 4.26 -18.57 5.02
C TYR A 304 5.32 -17.66 5.61
N ALA A 305 6.42 -18.25 6.08
CA ALA A 305 7.60 -17.55 6.58
C ALA A 305 8.86 -18.34 6.23
N SER A 306 9.97 -17.68 5.95
CA SER A 306 11.27 -18.32 5.70
C SER A 306 12.43 -17.71 6.47
N ALA A 307 12.23 -16.60 7.17
CA ALA A 307 13.27 -15.96 7.97
C ALA A 307 13.60 -16.78 9.23
N ALA A 308 14.88 -16.87 9.56
CA ALA A 308 15.30 -17.48 10.82
C ALA A 308 14.83 -16.61 12.02
N PRO A 309 14.38 -17.20 13.12
CA PRO A 309 13.99 -16.45 14.31
C PRO A 309 15.15 -15.62 14.85
N MET A 310 14.83 -14.42 15.38
CA MET A 310 15.79 -13.59 16.08
C MET A 310 16.38 -14.32 17.27
N GLN A 311 17.70 -14.27 17.45
CA GLN A 311 18.43 -14.91 18.53
C GLN A 311 19.42 -13.93 19.15
N GLU A 312 19.85 -14.22 20.39
CA GLU A 312 21.02 -13.54 20.99
C GLU A 312 22.26 -13.81 20.12
N VAL A 313 23.16 -12.85 19.95
CA VAL A 313 24.24 -12.88 18.97
C VAL A 313 25.19 -14.07 19.10
N ARG A 314 25.49 -14.53 20.33
CA ARG A 314 26.33 -15.70 20.54
C ARG A 314 25.61 -16.99 20.08
N ALA A 315 24.33 -17.11 20.37
CA ALA A 315 23.51 -18.22 19.92
C ALA A 315 23.40 -18.23 18.39
N TRP A 316 23.14 -17.06 17.79
CA TRP A 316 23.04 -16.89 16.35
C TRP A 316 24.34 -17.32 15.63
N ARG A 317 25.52 -16.81 16.07
CA ARG A 317 26.83 -17.19 15.50
C ARG A 317 27.07 -18.70 15.55
N ARG A 318 26.77 -19.34 16.68
CA ARG A 318 26.93 -20.78 16.85
C ARG A 318 25.99 -21.56 15.94
N ASN A 319 24.72 -21.15 15.84
CA ASN A 319 23.73 -21.80 14.98
C ASN A 319 23.99 -21.57 13.50
N SER A 320 24.54 -20.42 13.11
CA SER A 320 24.97 -20.16 11.73
C SER A 320 26.07 -21.11 11.26
N VAL A 321 27.05 -21.43 12.15
CA VAL A 321 28.06 -22.48 11.85
C VAL A 321 27.41 -23.85 11.72
N ARG A 322 26.51 -24.20 12.63
CA ARG A 322 25.81 -25.50 12.56
C ARG A 322 24.93 -25.63 11.32
N TYR A 323 24.33 -24.53 10.87
CA TYR A 323 23.53 -24.51 9.65
C TYR A 323 24.34 -24.99 8.43
N THR A 324 25.60 -24.59 8.30
CA THR A 324 26.48 -25.04 7.21
C THR A 324 26.89 -26.50 7.33
N GLN A 325 26.68 -27.14 8.49
CA GLN A 325 27.00 -28.53 8.79
C GLN A 325 25.78 -29.48 8.71
N LEU A 326 24.59 -28.95 8.37
CA LEU A 326 23.34 -29.74 8.39
C LEU A 326 23.39 -30.96 7.48
N ASP A 327 23.98 -30.83 6.29
CA ASP A 327 24.07 -31.95 5.34
C ASP A 327 24.95 -33.08 5.89
N GLU A 328 26.13 -32.75 6.45
CA GLU A 328 26.99 -33.70 7.11
C GLU A 328 26.31 -34.40 8.32
N MET A 329 25.59 -33.62 9.13
CA MET A 329 24.83 -34.16 10.26
C MET A 329 23.75 -35.13 9.79
N ALA A 330 23.01 -34.78 8.75
CA ALA A 330 21.98 -35.62 8.14
C ALA A 330 22.57 -36.94 7.57
N TYR A 331 23.73 -36.83 6.90
CA TYR A 331 24.43 -38.02 6.42
C TYR A 331 24.85 -38.96 7.55
N ARG A 332 25.47 -38.43 8.61
CA ARG A 332 25.89 -39.21 9.78
C ARG A 332 24.71 -39.86 10.47
N LEU A 333 23.59 -39.16 10.64
CA LEU A 333 22.38 -39.68 11.23
C LEU A 333 21.83 -40.89 10.47
N ARG A 334 21.68 -40.74 9.14
CA ARG A 334 21.23 -41.83 8.25
C ARG A 334 22.16 -43.09 8.32
N LYS A 335 23.46 -42.86 8.51
CA LYS A 335 24.41 -44.00 8.68
C LYS A 335 24.16 -44.74 9.99
N LEU A 336 23.96 -44.00 11.08
CA LEU A 336 23.67 -44.60 12.40
C LEU A 336 22.32 -45.36 12.41
N GLU A 337 21.31 -44.83 11.71
CA GLU A 337 19.99 -45.51 11.60
C GLU A 337 20.05 -46.84 10.79
N LYS A 338 21.02 -46.96 9.85
CA LYS A 338 21.22 -48.23 9.10
C LYS A 338 22.05 -49.27 9.83
N GLU A 339 22.79 -48.87 10.84
CA GLU A 339 23.62 -49.77 11.66
C GLU A 339 22.86 -50.33 12.90
N GLN A 340 21.61 -49.89 13.12
CA GLN A 340 20.64 -50.45 14.07
C GLN A 340 19.68 -51.42 13.38
#